data_9cd59e4ec07e2dfc64f3eaed5e3934e1
#
_entry.id   9cd59e4ec07e2dfc64f3eaed5e3934e1
#
_cell.length_a   1.000
_cell.length_b   1.000
_cell.length_c   1.000
_cell.angle_alpha   90.00
_cell.angle_beta   90.00
_cell.angle_gamma   90.00
#
_symmetry.space_group_name_H-M   'P 1'
#
loop_
_entity.id
_entity.type
_entity.pdbx_description
1 polymer ?
#
loop_
_entity_poly.entity_id
_entity_poly.type
_entity_poly.pdbx_seq_one_letter_code
_entity_poly.pdbx_strand_id
1 'polypeptide(L)'
;AASDVYKRQGVNRIGSLRSIKVVRDGKTFADLDVYDFIMKGKMKDDIRLQEGDVIIVDPYQSLVEIVGKVKRPMFYEMKPTETVATILNYAGGFTGDAYKKAIRLVRKSGREHQVFNVDEMDYSVFRLDDGDMITIDAVLDRFENRVEVRGAVYRAGLYQLDGTVNTVKQLIKKAEGLRGDAFLNRVIIDREHEDLSHEIIAIDLGGLLNLSLIHI
;
A
#
# COMPACT_ATOMS: atom_id res chain seq x y z
N ALA A 1 -33.09 30.03 -15.53
CA ALA A 1 -32.23 29.79 -14.36
C ALA A 1 -32.24 28.32 -13.89
N ALA A 2 -33.40 27.64 -13.86
CA ALA A 2 -33.46 26.21 -13.46
C ALA A 2 -32.80 25.27 -14.47
N SER A 3 -32.84 25.57 -15.76
CA SER A 3 -32.22 24.75 -16.81
C SER A 3 -30.68 24.75 -16.77
N ASP A 4 -30.04 25.81 -16.27
CA ASP A 4 -28.60 25.91 -16.22
C ASP A 4 -27.97 25.09 -15.06
N VAL A 5 -28.72 24.87 -13.98
CA VAL A 5 -28.31 24.02 -12.87
C VAL A 5 -28.25 22.55 -13.31
N TYR A 6 -29.25 22.10 -14.08
CA TYR A 6 -29.29 20.74 -14.63
C TYR A 6 -28.14 20.47 -15.60
N LYS A 7 -27.71 21.42 -16.39
CA LYS A 7 -26.61 21.28 -17.36
C LYS A 7 -25.22 21.14 -16.72
N ARG A 8 -25.09 21.39 -15.40
CA ARG A 8 -23.81 21.38 -14.67
C ARG A 8 -23.65 20.17 -13.73
N GLN A 9 -24.64 19.29 -13.63
CA GLN A 9 -24.62 18.21 -12.65
C GLN A 9 -23.73 17.01 -13.03
N GLY A 10 -23.28 16.93 -14.29
CA GLY A 10 -22.46 15.81 -14.78
C GLY A 10 -23.21 14.47 -14.81
N VAL A 11 -22.46 13.37 -14.78
CA VAL A 11 -23.00 12.01 -14.80
C VAL A 11 -23.57 11.66 -13.42
N ASN A 12 -24.74 11.02 -13.39
CA ASN A 12 -25.36 10.53 -12.16
C ASN A 12 -24.51 9.43 -11.51
N ARG A 13 -24.71 9.17 -10.21
CA ARG A 13 -23.94 8.16 -9.44
C ARG A 13 -24.02 6.74 -9.99
N ILE A 14 -25.10 6.39 -10.70
CA ILE A 14 -25.26 5.08 -11.37
C ILE A 14 -24.77 5.08 -12.81
N GLY A 15 -24.42 6.26 -13.36
CA GLY A 15 -23.97 6.37 -14.75
C GLY A 15 -22.51 5.99 -14.89
N SER A 16 -22.20 5.26 -15.96
CA SER A 16 -20.84 4.87 -16.31
C SER A 16 -20.01 6.07 -16.75
N LEU A 17 -18.78 6.15 -16.26
CA LEU A 17 -17.74 7.02 -16.80
C LEU A 17 -16.89 6.34 -17.87
N ARG A 18 -17.16 5.06 -18.13
CA ARG A 18 -16.40 4.21 -19.05
C ARG A 18 -17.10 3.91 -20.38
N SER A 19 -18.39 4.33 -20.49
CA SER A 19 -19.18 4.18 -21.72
C SER A 19 -20.19 5.34 -21.81
N ILE A 20 -19.77 6.42 -22.48
CA ILE A 20 -20.63 7.55 -22.81
C ILE A 20 -20.75 7.62 -24.32
N LYS A 21 -21.91 7.20 -24.84
CA LYS A 21 -22.15 7.10 -26.27
C LYS A 21 -22.76 8.40 -26.80
N VAL A 22 -22.25 8.84 -27.93
CA VAL A 22 -22.87 9.89 -28.73
C VAL A 22 -23.53 9.23 -29.94
N VAL A 23 -24.83 9.39 -30.05
CA VAL A 23 -25.62 8.86 -31.15
C VAL A 23 -26.01 9.99 -32.08
N ARG A 24 -25.70 9.83 -33.36
CA ARG A 24 -26.00 10.75 -34.46
C ARG A 24 -26.69 9.99 -35.56
N ASP A 25 -27.81 10.51 -36.06
CA ASP A 25 -28.62 9.87 -37.11
C ASP A 25 -28.95 8.40 -36.81
N GLY A 26 -29.26 8.09 -35.54
CA GLY A 26 -29.61 6.75 -35.10
C GLY A 26 -28.45 5.75 -35.02
N LYS A 27 -27.19 6.20 -35.20
CA LYS A 27 -26.00 5.34 -35.11
C LYS A 27 -25.04 5.86 -34.03
N THR A 28 -24.37 4.95 -33.35
CA THR A 28 -23.30 5.31 -32.42
C THR A 28 -22.15 5.93 -33.19
N PHE A 29 -21.93 7.22 -32.96
CA PHE A 29 -20.88 8.01 -33.61
C PHE A 29 -19.57 7.99 -32.80
N ALA A 30 -19.65 8.02 -31.46
CA ALA A 30 -18.51 7.89 -30.58
C ALA A 30 -18.91 7.16 -29.28
N ASP A 31 -17.94 6.50 -28.65
CA ASP A 31 -18.03 5.89 -27.32
C ASP A 31 -16.84 6.38 -26.50
N LEU A 32 -17.11 7.24 -25.52
CA LEU A 32 -16.07 7.91 -24.72
C LEU A 32 -15.86 7.18 -23.42
N ASP A 33 -14.57 6.95 -23.10
CA ASP A 33 -14.09 6.48 -21.81
C ASP A 33 -13.40 7.64 -21.09
N VAL A 34 -14.05 8.19 -20.07
CA VAL A 34 -13.52 9.33 -19.29
C VAL A 34 -12.26 8.96 -18.53
N TYR A 35 -12.08 7.65 -18.19
CA TYR A 35 -10.85 7.19 -17.56
C TYR A 35 -9.65 7.31 -18.49
N ASP A 36 -9.81 7.07 -19.79
CA ASP A 36 -8.74 7.27 -20.75
C ASP A 36 -8.31 8.75 -20.82
N PHE A 37 -9.27 9.66 -20.68
CA PHE A 37 -8.97 11.09 -20.59
C PHE A 37 -8.29 11.45 -19.26
N ILE A 38 -8.91 11.10 -18.10
CA ILE A 38 -8.43 11.49 -16.76
C ILE A 38 -7.10 10.82 -16.42
N MET A 39 -6.95 9.52 -16.73
CA MET A 39 -5.79 8.72 -16.31
C MET A 39 -4.65 8.73 -17.32
N LYS A 40 -4.96 8.88 -18.61
CA LYS A 40 -3.98 8.75 -19.70
C LYS A 40 -3.82 10.01 -20.53
N GLY A 41 -4.64 11.05 -20.29
CA GLY A 41 -4.63 12.30 -21.08
C GLY A 41 -5.05 12.11 -22.54
N LYS A 42 -5.74 11.00 -22.87
CA LYS A 42 -6.15 10.72 -24.25
C LYS A 42 -7.49 11.38 -24.55
N MET A 43 -7.49 12.31 -25.51
CA MET A 43 -8.69 13.01 -26.00
C MET A 43 -9.13 12.49 -27.39
N LYS A 44 -8.77 11.26 -27.76
CA LYS A 44 -8.98 10.77 -29.13
C LYS A 44 -10.46 10.75 -29.53
N ASP A 45 -11.36 10.55 -28.57
CA ASP A 45 -12.78 10.40 -28.81
C ASP A 45 -13.59 11.66 -28.39
N ASP A 46 -12.89 12.75 -28.04
CA ASP A 46 -13.55 14.04 -27.80
C ASP A 46 -14.00 14.63 -29.14
N ILE A 47 -15.30 14.71 -29.29
CA ILE A 47 -15.94 15.12 -30.54
C ILE A 47 -16.71 16.41 -30.38
N ARG A 48 -16.80 17.19 -31.44
CA ARG A 48 -17.67 18.36 -31.48
C ARG A 48 -19.13 17.92 -31.65
N LEU A 49 -19.98 18.27 -30.69
CA LEU A 49 -21.41 17.98 -30.74
C LEU A 49 -22.11 18.79 -31.82
N GLN A 50 -23.15 18.23 -32.40
CA GLN A 50 -24.00 18.83 -33.42
C GLN A 50 -25.46 18.82 -32.94
N GLU A 51 -26.28 19.65 -33.56
CA GLU A 51 -27.73 19.65 -33.32
C GLU A 51 -28.33 18.27 -33.71
N GLY A 52 -29.17 17.73 -32.82
CA GLY A 52 -29.75 16.40 -32.97
C GLY A 52 -28.92 15.24 -32.40
N ASP A 53 -27.70 15.51 -31.88
CA ASP A 53 -26.94 14.47 -31.17
C ASP A 53 -27.65 14.06 -29.87
N VAL A 54 -27.67 12.75 -29.60
CA VAL A 54 -28.18 12.17 -28.37
C VAL A 54 -27.02 11.58 -27.58
N ILE A 55 -26.84 12.03 -26.32
CA ILE A 55 -25.83 11.50 -25.40
C ILE A 55 -26.47 10.44 -24.54
N ILE A 56 -25.96 9.21 -24.59
CA ILE A 56 -26.43 8.09 -23.79
C ILE A 56 -25.36 7.73 -22.78
N VAL A 57 -25.70 7.73 -21.49
CA VAL A 57 -24.84 7.30 -20.39
C VAL A 57 -25.46 6.02 -19.82
N ASP A 58 -24.80 4.89 -20.09
CA ASP A 58 -25.23 3.59 -19.56
C ASP A 58 -24.97 3.52 -18.04
N PRO A 59 -25.62 2.63 -17.28
CA PRO A 59 -25.22 2.32 -15.90
C PRO A 59 -23.81 1.70 -15.87
N TYR A 60 -23.08 1.92 -14.77
CA TYR A 60 -21.80 1.22 -14.58
C TYR A 60 -22.01 -0.30 -14.53
N GLN A 61 -21.01 -1.08 -14.99
CA GLN A 61 -21.07 -2.52 -15.03
C GLN A 61 -20.40 -3.19 -13.83
N SER A 62 -19.27 -2.67 -13.40
CA SER A 62 -18.48 -3.21 -12.30
C SER A 62 -17.87 -2.08 -11.50
N LEU A 63 -18.10 -2.09 -10.19
CA LEU A 63 -17.57 -1.12 -9.25
C LEU A 63 -16.74 -1.87 -8.19
N VAL A 64 -15.46 -1.54 -8.11
CA VAL A 64 -14.50 -2.17 -7.20
C VAL A 64 -14.00 -1.14 -6.20
N GLU A 65 -14.01 -1.50 -4.92
CA GLU A 65 -13.48 -0.68 -3.85
C GLU A 65 -12.01 -1.02 -3.57
N ILE A 66 -11.16 -0.01 -3.45
CA ILE A 66 -9.78 -0.17 -2.98
C ILE A 66 -9.53 0.72 -1.77
N VAL A 67 -9.05 0.10 -0.68
CA VAL A 67 -8.82 0.76 0.60
C VAL A 67 -7.43 0.44 1.16
N GLY A 68 -7.03 1.15 2.21
CA GLY A 68 -5.76 0.94 2.90
C GLY A 68 -4.62 1.76 2.30
N LYS A 69 -3.44 1.14 2.14
CA LYS A 69 -2.19 1.83 1.84
C LYS A 69 -1.97 2.10 0.35
N VAL A 70 -2.93 2.78 -0.27
CA VAL A 70 -2.84 3.33 -1.63
C VAL A 70 -2.99 4.84 -1.61
N LYS A 71 -2.52 5.53 -2.65
CA LYS A 71 -2.52 6.99 -2.68
C LYS A 71 -3.92 7.60 -2.86
N ARG A 72 -4.84 6.89 -3.53
CA ARG A 72 -6.22 7.32 -3.77
C ARG A 72 -7.19 6.18 -3.49
N PRO A 73 -7.51 5.91 -2.20
CA PRO A 73 -8.50 4.91 -1.83
C PRO A 73 -9.91 5.41 -2.21
N MET A 74 -10.60 4.68 -3.06
CA MET A 74 -11.96 4.98 -3.50
C MET A 74 -12.56 3.82 -4.30
N PHE A 75 -13.78 4.00 -4.77
CA PHE A 75 -14.39 3.12 -5.75
C PHE A 75 -13.93 3.46 -7.16
N TYR A 76 -13.62 2.42 -7.93
CA TYR A 76 -13.26 2.53 -9.34
C TYR A 76 -14.17 1.68 -10.20
N GLU A 77 -14.62 2.25 -11.31
CA GLU A 77 -15.34 1.51 -12.34
C GLU A 77 -14.36 0.70 -13.17
N MET A 78 -14.53 -0.63 -13.17
CA MET A 78 -13.61 -1.55 -13.83
C MET A 78 -14.27 -2.22 -15.04
N LYS A 79 -13.48 -2.46 -16.09
CA LYS A 79 -13.88 -3.28 -17.23
C LYS A 79 -13.58 -4.75 -16.94
N PRO A 80 -14.33 -5.71 -17.53
CA PRO A 80 -14.12 -7.15 -17.29
C PRO A 80 -12.72 -7.68 -17.63
N THR A 81 -11.97 -6.95 -18.45
CA THR A 81 -10.61 -7.31 -18.85
C THR A 81 -9.53 -6.72 -17.94
N GLU A 82 -9.92 -5.82 -17.04
CA GLU A 82 -8.97 -5.12 -16.16
C GLU A 82 -8.66 -5.95 -14.92
N THR A 83 -7.47 -5.70 -14.37
CA THR A 83 -6.85 -6.51 -13.34
C THR A 83 -6.51 -5.70 -12.09
N VAL A 84 -6.02 -6.37 -11.06
CA VAL A 84 -5.49 -5.72 -9.85
C VAL A 84 -4.42 -4.69 -10.19
N ALA A 85 -3.52 -4.96 -11.14
CA ALA A 85 -2.52 -3.99 -11.57
C ALA A 85 -3.16 -2.72 -12.16
N THR A 86 -4.29 -2.86 -12.86
CA THR A 86 -4.99 -1.72 -13.44
C THR A 86 -5.59 -0.81 -12.37
N ILE A 87 -6.30 -1.37 -11.38
CA ILE A 87 -6.89 -0.57 -10.30
C ILE A 87 -5.82 0.08 -9.42
N LEU A 88 -4.71 -0.61 -9.15
CA LEU A 88 -3.56 -0.02 -8.46
C LEU A 88 -3.02 1.20 -9.21
N ASN A 89 -2.96 1.13 -10.53
CA ASN A 89 -2.55 2.25 -11.38
C ASN A 89 -3.54 3.43 -11.28
N TYR A 90 -4.84 3.16 -11.28
CA TYR A 90 -5.88 4.17 -11.09
C TYR A 90 -5.81 4.81 -9.69
N ALA A 91 -5.52 4.00 -8.66
CA ALA A 91 -5.30 4.48 -7.30
C ALA A 91 -3.98 5.25 -7.11
N GLY A 92 -3.17 5.42 -8.16
CA GLY A 92 -1.89 6.13 -8.12
C GLY A 92 -0.75 5.33 -7.49
N GLY A 93 -0.95 4.01 -7.30
CA GLY A 93 0.01 3.11 -6.68
C GLY A 93 -0.03 3.10 -5.16
N PHE A 94 0.90 2.37 -4.59
CA PHE A 94 1.05 2.19 -3.15
C PHE A 94 1.58 3.44 -2.43
N THR A 95 1.24 3.56 -1.14
CA THR A 95 1.95 4.49 -0.25
C THR A 95 3.33 3.93 0.14
N GLY A 96 4.18 4.78 0.75
CA GLY A 96 5.54 4.36 1.13
C GLY A 96 5.59 3.25 2.17
N ASP A 97 4.57 3.15 3.01
CA ASP A 97 4.41 2.19 4.10
C ASP A 97 3.50 1.00 3.75
N ALA A 98 3.19 0.81 2.47
CA ALA A 98 2.36 -0.29 2.01
C ALA A 98 3.10 -1.63 1.94
N TYR A 99 2.46 -2.71 2.38
CA TYR A 99 2.91 -4.07 2.14
C TYR A 99 2.57 -4.48 0.71
N LYS A 100 3.59 -4.60 -0.15
CA LYS A 100 3.41 -4.75 -1.60
C LYS A 100 3.41 -6.20 -2.09
N LYS A 101 3.89 -7.14 -1.27
CA LYS A 101 4.06 -8.54 -1.69
C LYS A 101 2.74 -9.28 -1.91
N ALA A 102 1.71 -8.92 -1.15
CA ALA A 102 0.38 -9.49 -1.29
C ALA A 102 -0.69 -8.47 -0.90
N ILE A 103 -1.85 -8.59 -1.52
CA ILE A 103 -3.06 -7.84 -1.17
C ILE A 103 -4.18 -8.81 -0.82
N ARG A 104 -5.10 -8.35 0.00
CA ARG A 104 -6.30 -9.10 0.34
C ARG A 104 -7.47 -8.58 -0.49
N LEU A 105 -8.18 -9.50 -1.13
CA LEU A 105 -9.38 -9.22 -1.89
C LEU A 105 -10.54 -10.01 -1.29
N VAL A 106 -11.66 -9.35 -1.09
CA VAL A 106 -12.92 -9.98 -0.67
C VAL A 106 -13.92 -9.84 -1.80
N ARG A 107 -14.43 -10.99 -2.26
CA ARG A 107 -15.44 -11.12 -3.34
C ARG A 107 -16.72 -11.67 -2.78
N LYS A 108 -17.84 -11.14 -3.23
CA LYS A 108 -19.17 -11.69 -2.92
C LYS A 108 -19.49 -12.81 -3.90
N SER A 109 -19.67 -14.03 -3.42
CA SER A 109 -20.00 -15.19 -4.25
C SER A 109 -21.47 -15.60 -4.07
N GLY A 110 -22.39 -14.75 -4.52
CA GLY A 110 -23.82 -15.03 -4.45
C GLY A 110 -24.35 -15.17 -3.02
N ARG A 111 -23.92 -16.17 -2.26
CA ARG A 111 -24.38 -16.46 -0.88
C ARG A 111 -23.40 -16.04 0.21
N GLU A 112 -22.11 -16.10 -0.06
CA GLU A 112 -21.06 -15.98 0.93
C GLU A 112 -19.95 -15.04 0.43
N HIS A 113 -19.00 -14.72 1.30
CA HIS A 113 -17.80 -13.97 0.93
C HIS A 113 -16.65 -14.95 0.70
N GLN A 114 -15.89 -14.71 -0.36
CA GLN A 114 -14.62 -15.39 -0.63
C GLN A 114 -13.47 -14.43 -0.39
N VAL A 115 -12.40 -14.92 0.25
CA VAL A 115 -11.18 -14.15 0.48
C VAL A 115 -10.08 -14.69 -0.42
N PHE A 116 -9.42 -13.80 -1.13
CA PHE A 116 -8.25 -14.10 -1.95
C PHE A 116 -7.05 -13.33 -1.40
N ASN A 117 -5.93 -14.01 -1.25
CA ASN A 117 -4.63 -13.39 -1.10
C ASN A 117 -3.97 -13.40 -2.47
N VAL A 118 -3.84 -12.24 -3.07
CA VAL A 118 -3.26 -12.09 -4.41
C VAL A 118 -1.83 -11.63 -4.25
N ASP A 119 -0.89 -12.43 -4.72
CA ASP A 119 0.53 -12.13 -4.66
C ASP A 119 0.94 -11.13 -5.74
N GLU A 120 2.05 -10.41 -5.53
CA GLU A 120 2.56 -9.38 -6.44
C GLU A 120 2.72 -9.89 -7.87
N MET A 121 3.12 -11.15 -8.05
CA MET A 121 3.30 -11.77 -9.37
C MET A 121 1.99 -11.91 -10.14
N ASP A 122 0.86 -12.01 -9.43
CA ASP A 122 -0.46 -12.24 -10.02
C ASP A 122 -1.25 -10.95 -10.26
N TYR A 123 -0.76 -9.79 -9.84
CA TYR A 123 -1.48 -8.51 -10.01
C TYR A 123 -1.85 -8.20 -11.46
N SER A 124 -1.02 -8.62 -12.41
CA SER A 124 -1.24 -8.37 -13.84
C SER A 124 -2.25 -9.31 -14.49
N VAL A 125 -2.57 -10.43 -13.86
CA VAL A 125 -3.44 -11.48 -14.40
C VAL A 125 -4.74 -11.66 -13.63
N PHE A 126 -4.77 -11.29 -12.34
CA PHE A 126 -5.94 -11.45 -11.50
C PHE A 126 -7.03 -10.43 -11.88
N ARG A 127 -8.15 -10.93 -12.41
CA ARG A 127 -9.29 -10.12 -12.86
C ARG A 127 -10.20 -9.77 -11.70
N LEU A 128 -10.81 -8.59 -11.79
CA LEU A 128 -11.71 -8.04 -10.81
C LEU A 128 -13.17 -8.22 -11.25
N ASP A 129 -14.03 -8.46 -10.27
CA ASP A 129 -15.47 -8.57 -10.47
C ASP A 129 -16.22 -7.46 -9.75
N ASP A 130 -17.50 -7.27 -10.09
CA ASP A 130 -18.36 -6.27 -9.46
C ASP A 130 -18.50 -6.52 -7.95
N GLY A 131 -18.33 -5.47 -7.17
CA GLY A 131 -18.43 -5.52 -5.71
C GLY A 131 -17.21 -6.10 -4.99
N ASP A 132 -16.09 -6.34 -5.71
CA ASP A 132 -14.83 -6.70 -5.07
C ASP A 132 -14.34 -5.57 -4.16
N MET A 133 -13.79 -5.94 -3.00
CA MET A 133 -13.13 -5.03 -2.07
C MET A 133 -11.67 -5.45 -1.90
N ILE A 134 -10.76 -4.55 -2.28
CA ILE A 134 -9.32 -4.75 -2.18
C ILE A 134 -8.79 -3.98 -0.97
N THR A 135 -8.06 -4.67 -0.09
CA THR A 135 -7.41 -4.07 1.07
C THR A 135 -5.90 -4.21 0.95
N ILE A 136 -5.19 -3.08 1.04
CA ILE A 136 -3.74 -3.03 1.08
C ILE A 136 -3.31 -2.76 2.52
N ASP A 137 -2.59 -3.72 3.12
CA ASP A 137 -2.09 -3.61 4.47
C ASP A 137 -0.81 -2.74 4.53
N ALA A 138 -0.47 -2.27 5.73
CA ALA A 138 0.81 -1.63 5.99
C ALA A 138 1.91 -2.67 6.19
N VAL A 139 3.17 -2.28 5.99
CA VAL A 139 4.31 -3.03 6.52
C VAL A 139 4.21 -3.13 8.04
N LEU A 140 4.70 -4.21 8.60
CA LEU A 140 4.71 -4.39 10.06
C LEU A 140 5.56 -3.31 10.72
N ASP A 141 5.11 -2.80 11.86
CA ASP A 141 5.90 -1.86 12.68
C ASP A 141 6.97 -2.64 13.46
N ARG A 142 7.85 -3.30 12.73
CA ARG A 142 8.99 -4.06 13.24
C ARG A 142 10.24 -3.70 12.45
N PHE A 143 11.37 -3.78 13.13
CA PHE A 143 12.68 -3.59 12.51
C PHE A 143 13.34 -4.95 12.30
N GLU A 144 13.83 -5.22 11.12
CA GLU A 144 14.51 -6.50 10.79
C GLU A 144 15.92 -6.59 11.37
N ASN A 145 16.58 -5.45 11.57
CA ASN A 145 18.02 -5.39 11.84
C ASN A 145 18.38 -4.32 12.87
N ARG A 146 17.56 -4.18 13.90
CA ARG A 146 17.76 -3.17 14.94
C ARG A 146 18.37 -3.77 16.20
N VAL A 147 19.29 -3.05 16.82
CA VAL A 147 19.64 -3.17 18.24
C VAL A 147 19.54 -1.80 18.91
N GLU A 148 19.02 -1.78 20.11
CA GLU A 148 18.88 -0.54 20.89
C GLU A 148 19.85 -0.56 22.09
N VAL A 149 20.56 0.55 22.28
CA VAL A 149 21.43 0.74 23.44
C VAL A 149 20.81 1.80 24.34
N ARG A 150 20.61 1.43 25.59
CA ARG A 150 20.08 2.32 26.65
C ARG A 150 21.06 2.40 27.82
N GLY A 151 20.99 3.48 28.59
CA GLY A 151 21.73 3.66 29.82
C GLY A 151 23.00 4.47 29.65
N ALA A 152 24.06 4.12 30.43
CA ALA A 152 25.26 4.91 30.60
C ALA A 152 26.27 4.74 29.46
N VAL A 153 25.85 5.08 28.23
CA VAL A 153 26.71 5.20 27.04
C VAL A 153 26.71 6.67 26.59
N TYR A 154 27.70 7.08 25.79
CA TYR A 154 27.74 8.45 25.29
C TYR A 154 26.62 8.72 24.26
N ARG A 155 26.33 7.72 23.41
CA ARG A 155 25.22 7.82 22.43
C ARG A 155 24.26 6.63 22.58
N ALA A 156 23.25 6.84 23.40
CA ALA A 156 22.13 5.90 23.49
C ALA A 156 21.22 6.03 22.26
N GLY A 157 20.57 4.94 21.84
CA GLY A 157 19.62 4.92 20.73
C GLY A 157 19.64 3.66 19.91
N LEU A 158 19.09 3.77 18.70
CA LEU A 158 18.97 2.66 17.76
C LEU A 158 20.21 2.55 16.88
N TYR A 159 20.69 1.32 16.71
CA TYR A 159 21.80 0.98 15.85
C TYR A 159 21.41 -0.15 14.90
N GLN A 160 22.02 -0.12 13.74
CA GLN A 160 21.84 -1.18 12.74
C GLN A 160 22.73 -2.39 13.05
N LEU A 161 22.16 -3.59 12.97
CA LEU A 161 22.89 -4.83 12.87
C LEU A 161 23.20 -5.10 11.38
N ASP A 162 24.45 -4.91 10.97
CA ASP A 162 24.87 -4.93 9.55
C ASP A 162 26.09 -5.81 9.29
N GLY A 163 26.37 -6.75 10.18
CA GLY A 163 27.57 -7.60 10.11
C GLY A 163 28.85 -6.91 10.61
N THR A 164 28.90 -5.58 10.70
CA THR A 164 30.01 -4.83 11.33
C THR A 164 29.82 -4.69 12.84
N VAL A 165 28.57 -4.82 13.30
CA VAL A 165 28.16 -4.80 14.70
C VAL A 165 27.54 -6.16 15.05
N ASN A 166 28.36 -7.10 15.47
CA ASN A 166 27.92 -8.45 15.85
C ASN A 166 28.21 -8.77 17.31
N THR A 167 28.86 -7.86 18.04
CA THR A 167 29.23 -8.07 19.42
C THR A 167 28.88 -6.85 20.27
N VAL A 168 28.63 -7.07 21.57
CA VAL A 168 28.39 -6.00 22.54
C VAL A 168 29.55 -4.99 22.55
N LYS A 169 30.80 -5.48 22.42
CA LYS A 169 31.99 -4.63 22.36
C LYS A 169 31.98 -3.68 21.16
N GLN A 170 31.63 -4.19 19.97
CA GLN A 170 31.51 -3.37 18.75
C GLN A 170 30.39 -2.36 18.88
N LEU A 171 29.24 -2.77 19.45
CA LEU A 171 28.10 -1.91 19.68
C LEU A 171 28.46 -0.75 20.63
N ILE A 172 29.09 -1.04 21.76
CA ILE A 172 29.55 -0.01 22.70
C ILE A 172 30.56 0.91 22.03
N LYS A 173 31.49 0.40 21.23
CA LYS A 173 32.42 1.24 20.46
C LYS A 173 31.68 2.17 19.49
N LYS A 174 30.64 1.67 18.82
CA LYS A 174 29.80 2.48 17.91
C LYS A 174 28.97 3.53 18.67
N ALA A 175 28.61 3.25 19.93
CA ALA A 175 27.98 4.18 20.86
C ALA A 175 28.97 5.19 21.51
N GLU A 176 30.19 5.30 20.99
CA GLU A 176 31.30 6.15 21.47
C GLU A 176 31.78 5.81 22.89
N GLY A 177 31.46 4.62 23.38
CA GLY A 177 31.92 4.11 24.65
C GLY A 177 30.94 4.29 25.81
N LEU A 178 31.43 3.87 26.98
CA LEU A 178 30.68 3.95 28.23
C LEU A 178 30.97 5.27 28.95
N ARG A 179 29.96 5.81 29.60
CA ARG A 179 30.13 6.95 30.52
C ARG A 179 30.77 6.47 31.82
N GLY A 180 31.38 7.40 32.56
CA GLY A 180 32.06 7.10 33.84
C GLY A 180 31.14 6.59 34.94
N ASP A 181 29.84 6.79 34.83
CA ASP A 181 28.79 6.30 35.74
C ASP A 181 28.22 4.93 35.36
N ALA A 182 28.80 4.26 34.34
CA ALA A 182 28.33 2.95 33.88
C ALA A 182 28.60 1.83 34.89
N PHE A 183 27.58 1.03 35.21
CA PHE A 183 27.71 -0.13 36.06
C PHE A 183 28.13 -1.34 35.24
N LEU A 184 29.42 -1.72 35.34
CA LEU A 184 30.03 -2.74 34.50
C LEU A 184 29.70 -4.18 34.89
N ASN A 185 29.37 -4.41 36.17
CA ASN A 185 29.18 -5.76 36.68
C ASN A 185 27.86 -6.42 36.21
N ARG A 186 26.93 -5.64 35.65
CA ARG A 186 25.67 -6.16 35.18
C ARG A 186 25.10 -5.33 34.06
N VAL A 187 25.10 -5.88 32.86
CA VAL A 187 24.37 -5.37 31.70
C VAL A 187 23.31 -6.40 31.32
N ILE A 188 22.14 -5.91 30.92
CA ILE A 188 21.02 -6.75 30.52
C ILE A 188 20.87 -6.66 29.01
N ILE A 189 20.82 -7.80 28.36
CA ILE A 189 20.39 -7.93 26.97
C ILE A 189 18.98 -8.50 27.01
N ASP A 190 18.04 -7.78 26.43
CA ASP A 190 16.68 -8.23 26.15
C ASP A 190 16.65 -8.63 24.67
N ARG A 191 16.53 -9.94 24.40
CA ARG A 191 16.50 -10.53 23.07
C ARG A 191 15.10 -10.98 22.75
N GLU A 192 14.53 -10.42 21.69
CA GLU A 192 13.28 -10.90 21.10
C GLU A 192 13.59 -11.99 20.07
N HIS A 193 12.98 -13.16 20.21
CA HIS A 193 13.05 -14.27 19.26
C HIS A 193 12.01 -14.14 18.14
N GLU A 194 12.10 -14.99 17.12
CA GLU A 194 11.14 -15.00 15.98
C GLU A 194 9.70 -15.28 16.40
N ASP A 195 9.53 -16.07 17.46
CA ASP A 195 8.21 -16.39 18.06
C ASP A 195 7.65 -15.30 19.00
N LEU A 196 8.32 -14.13 19.05
CA LEU A 196 8.01 -12.99 19.91
C LEU A 196 8.24 -13.25 21.41
N SER A 197 8.88 -14.36 21.79
CA SER A 197 9.33 -14.57 23.17
C SER A 197 10.55 -13.70 23.47
N HIS A 198 10.70 -13.29 24.73
CA HIS A 198 11.82 -12.49 25.20
C HIS A 198 12.75 -13.32 26.08
N GLU A 199 14.04 -13.24 25.81
CA GLU A 199 15.11 -13.83 26.62
C GLU A 199 15.92 -12.69 27.27
N ILE A 200 16.02 -12.74 28.60
CA ILE A 200 16.82 -11.77 29.37
C ILE A 200 18.16 -12.40 29.74
N ILE A 201 19.24 -11.86 29.19
CA ILE A 201 20.59 -12.34 29.43
C ILE A 201 21.33 -11.27 30.25
N ALA A 202 21.79 -11.66 31.44
CA ALA A 202 22.63 -10.78 32.27
C ALA A 202 24.12 -11.10 32.03
N ILE A 203 24.89 -10.09 31.73
CA ILE A 203 26.34 -10.20 31.45
C ILE A 203 27.16 -9.27 32.34
N ASP A 204 28.35 -9.74 32.72
CA ASP A 204 29.40 -8.93 33.32
C ASP A 204 30.21 -8.26 32.20
N LEU A 205 29.97 -6.97 32.02
CA LEU A 205 30.61 -6.21 30.95
C LEU A 205 32.10 -5.96 31.24
N GLY A 206 32.46 -5.81 32.52
CA GLY A 206 33.86 -5.64 32.93
C GLY A 206 34.76 -6.80 32.52
N GLY A 207 34.27 -8.03 32.75
CA GLY A 207 34.96 -9.24 32.27
C GLY A 207 34.98 -9.35 30.75
N LEU A 208 33.92 -8.93 30.07
CA LEU A 208 33.79 -9.02 28.61
C LEU A 208 34.63 -8.04 27.82
N LEU A 209 34.84 -6.84 28.33
CA LEU A 209 35.68 -5.83 27.67
C LEU A 209 37.16 -6.30 27.63
N ASN A 210 37.53 -7.17 28.58
CA ASN A 210 38.87 -7.78 28.64
C ASN A 210 38.99 -9.08 27.81
N LEU A 211 37.86 -9.78 27.59
CA LEU A 211 37.76 -11.02 26.78
C LEU A 211 36.99 -10.71 25.50
N SER A 212 37.50 -11.08 24.38
CA SER A 212 36.98 -10.65 23.08
C SER A 212 35.86 -11.46 22.57
N LEU A 213 34.75 -11.78 22.99
CA LEU A 213 33.67 -12.45 22.25
C LEU A 213 32.37 -12.65 23.05
N ILE A 214 31.35 -11.76 22.86
CA ILE A 214 29.96 -12.22 22.82
C ILE A 214 29.38 -11.73 21.51
N HIS A 215 28.94 -12.67 20.66
CA HIS A 215 28.15 -12.39 19.49
C HIS A 215 26.72 -12.02 19.90
N ILE A 216 26.16 -10.99 19.28
CA ILE A 216 24.77 -10.58 19.41
C ILE A 216 23.91 -11.41 18.46
#